data_b2fecaddfaf67df86d3a0fe2a7f66313
#
_entry.id   b2fecaddfaf67df86d3a0fe2a7f66313
#
_cell.length_a   1.000
_cell.length_b   1.000
_cell.length_c   1.000
_cell.angle_alpha   90.00
_cell.angle_beta   90.00
_cell.angle_gamma   90.00
#
_symmetry.space_group_name_H-M   'P 1'
#
loop_
_entity.id
_entity.type
_entity.pdbx_description
1 polymer ?
#
loop_
_entity_poly.entity_id
_entity_poly.type
_entity_poly.pdbx_seq_one_letter_code
_entity_poly.pdbx_strand_id
1 'polypeptide(L)'
;MPVVPIFLNTYYPPNQPTPKRCFKLGQQIRKAVESWPQDIKVGVVASGGLSHFTVDEDLDNFVMNALRSKSYDALCSMPLNKLNSGNSEIRNWICMAGACEGLDLQ
;
A
#
# COMPACT_ATOMS: atom_id res chain seq x y z
N MET A 1 -21.16 -9.34 -4.71
CA MET A 1 -20.41 -8.28 -3.99
C MET A 1 -19.80 -7.33 -5.01
N PRO A 2 -20.15 -6.05 -4.97
CA PRO A 2 -19.54 -5.08 -5.89
C PRO A 2 -18.08 -4.82 -5.53
N VAL A 3 -17.26 -4.64 -6.56
CA VAL A 3 -15.81 -4.38 -6.40
C VAL A 3 -15.46 -3.16 -7.24
N VAL A 4 -14.68 -2.24 -6.65
CA VAL A 4 -14.09 -1.11 -7.37
C VAL A 4 -12.59 -1.36 -7.48
N PRO A 5 -12.07 -1.73 -8.66
CA PRO A 5 -10.64 -1.92 -8.83
C PRO A 5 -9.92 -0.58 -8.97
N ILE A 6 -8.77 -0.46 -8.32
CA ILE A 6 -7.88 0.69 -8.44
C ILE A 6 -6.52 0.15 -8.88
N PHE A 7 -6.04 0.63 -10.01
CA PHE A 7 -4.81 0.14 -10.61
C PHE A 7 -3.67 1.14 -10.38
N LEU A 8 -2.53 0.61 -9.92
CA LEU A 8 -1.30 1.38 -9.79
C LEU A 8 -0.28 0.84 -10.77
N ASN A 9 0.46 1.73 -11.43
CA ASN A 9 1.61 1.30 -12.23
C ASN A 9 2.77 0.99 -11.29
N THR A 10 2.88 -0.25 -10.85
CA THR A 10 3.92 -0.65 -9.90
C THR A 10 5.20 -1.12 -10.57
N TYR A 11 5.11 -1.69 -11.76
CA TYR A 11 6.19 -2.47 -12.36
C TYR A 11 7.04 -1.68 -13.35
N TYR A 12 6.44 -0.87 -14.19
CA TYR A 12 7.10 -0.27 -15.35
C TYR A 12 7.50 1.19 -15.10
N PRO A 13 8.83 1.48 -15.05
CA PRO A 13 9.28 2.86 -14.99
C PRO A 13 9.00 3.58 -16.33
N PRO A 14 9.00 4.92 -16.39
CA PRO A 14 9.30 5.85 -15.29
C PRO A 14 8.09 6.31 -14.50
N ASN A 15 6.90 5.81 -14.79
CA ASN A 15 5.64 6.32 -14.25
C ASN A 15 5.23 5.66 -12.94
N GLN A 16 6.14 4.93 -12.30
CA GLN A 16 5.86 4.32 -11.00
C GLN A 16 5.67 5.40 -9.94
N PRO A 17 4.58 5.35 -9.15
CA PRO A 17 4.42 6.31 -8.06
C PRO A 17 5.41 6.03 -6.92
N THR A 18 5.81 7.08 -6.20
CA THR A 18 6.65 6.95 -5.01
C THR A 18 5.85 6.32 -3.87
N PRO A 19 6.52 5.73 -2.86
CA PRO A 19 5.83 5.24 -1.66
C PRO A 19 4.96 6.30 -1.00
N LYS A 20 5.47 7.52 -0.88
CA LYS A 20 4.71 8.65 -0.30
C LYS A 20 3.44 8.94 -1.10
N ARG A 21 3.53 8.89 -2.43
CA ARG A 21 2.38 9.11 -3.31
C ARG A 21 1.34 7.99 -3.13
N CYS A 22 1.80 6.75 -3.03
CA CYS A 22 0.91 5.61 -2.82
C CYS A 22 0.16 5.73 -1.49
N PHE A 23 0.85 6.14 -0.44
CA PHE A 23 0.22 6.36 0.87
C PHE A 23 -0.83 7.46 0.82
N LYS A 24 -0.50 8.57 0.17
CA LYS A 24 -1.44 9.68 0.00
C LYS A 24 -2.67 9.28 -0.81
N LEU A 25 -2.48 8.48 -1.85
CA LEU A 25 -3.61 7.95 -2.61
C LEU A 25 -4.53 7.12 -1.71
N GLY A 26 -3.96 6.28 -0.87
CA GLY A 26 -4.74 5.50 0.09
C GLY A 26 -5.55 6.39 1.03
N GLN A 27 -4.95 7.45 1.54
CA GLN A 27 -5.65 8.41 2.38
C GLN A 27 -6.83 9.08 1.64
N GLN A 28 -6.66 9.39 0.36
CA GLN A 28 -7.74 9.96 -0.45
C GLN A 28 -8.85 8.96 -0.70
N ILE A 29 -8.52 7.69 -0.92
CA ILE A 29 -9.50 6.61 -1.04
C ILE A 29 -10.34 6.53 0.24
N ARG A 30 -9.69 6.60 1.41
CA ARG A 30 -10.39 6.59 2.69
C ARG A 30 -11.36 7.77 2.80
N LYS A 31 -10.93 8.97 2.43
CA LYS A 31 -11.79 10.14 2.46
C LYS A 31 -13.00 9.97 1.54
N ALA A 32 -12.81 9.41 0.36
CA ALA A 32 -13.90 9.15 -0.57
C ALA A 32 -14.91 8.17 0.01
N VAL A 33 -14.42 7.11 0.66
CA VAL A 33 -15.29 6.11 1.30
C VAL A 33 -16.07 6.74 2.47
N GLU A 34 -15.39 7.51 3.32
CA GLU A 34 -16.02 8.16 4.46
C GLU A 34 -17.06 9.20 4.06
N SER A 35 -16.89 9.82 2.90
CA SER A 35 -17.85 10.79 2.37
C SER A 35 -19.06 10.16 1.71
N TRP A 36 -19.05 8.85 1.53
CA TRP A 36 -20.17 8.14 0.90
C TRP A 36 -21.38 8.19 1.83
N PRO A 37 -22.55 8.61 1.31
CA PRO A 37 -23.73 8.82 2.17
C PRO A 37 -24.40 7.54 2.63
N GLN A 38 -24.04 6.39 2.07
CA GLN A 38 -24.64 5.11 2.43
C GLN A 38 -23.88 4.46 3.59
N ASP A 39 -24.63 3.82 4.48
CA ASP A 39 -24.04 3.07 5.59
C ASP A 39 -23.68 1.66 5.09
N ILE A 40 -22.48 1.51 4.57
CA ILE A 40 -21.98 0.24 4.03
C ILE A 40 -20.62 -0.09 4.65
N LYS A 41 -20.34 -1.39 4.73
CA LYS A 41 -19.00 -1.86 5.12
C LYS A 41 -18.11 -1.94 3.88
N VAL A 42 -16.91 -1.39 3.97
CA VAL A 42 -15.95 -1.37 2.88
C VAL A 42 -14.67 -2.10 3.31
N GLY A 43 -14.27 -3.08 2.52
CA GLY A 43 -12.98 -3.75 2.69
C GLY A 43 -11.99 -3.24 1.66
N VAL A 44 -10.73 -3.11 2.06
CA VAL A 44 -9.65 -2.74 1.16
C VAL A 44 -8.70 -3.92 1.06
N VAL A 45 -8.40 -4.33 -0.17
CA VAL A 45 -7.52 -5.47 -0.45
C VAL A 45 -6.35 -5.01 -1.30
N ALA A 46 -5.13 -5.23 -0.79
CA ALA A 46 -3.92 -5.02 -1.58
C ALA A 46 -3.58 -6.31 -2.31
N SER A 47 -3.45 -6.22 -3.62
CA SER A 47 -3.04 -7.35 -4.46
C SER A 47 -1.53 -7.46 -4.50
N GLY A 48 -1.01 -8.68 -4.52
CA GLY A 48 0.41 -8.97 -4.67
C GLY A 48 1.09 -9.29 -3.35
N GLY A 49 2.35 -9.70 -3.46
CA GLY A 49 3.18 -10.04 -2.31
C GLY A 49 4.16 -8.93 -1.94
N LEU A 50 5.15 -9.28 -1.13
CA LEU A 50 6.22 -8.38 -0.74
C LEU A 50 7.44 -8.61 -1.63
N SER A 51 8.45 -9.35 -1.19
CA SER A 51 9.53 -9.75 -2.10
C SER A 51 9.08 -10.89 -3.01
N HIS A 52 9.63 -10.96 -4.22
CA HIS A 52 9.15 -11.91 -5.23
C HIS A 52 10.24 -12.84 -5.73
N PHE A 53 11.04 -12.40 -6.73
CA PHE A 53 11.97 -13.29 -7.43
C PHE A 53 13.10 -13.77 -6.54
N THR A 54 13.57 -12.92 -5.64
CA THR A 54 14.53 -13.27 -4.61
C THR A 54 13.90 -12.93 -3.28
N VAL A 55 13.83 -13.90 -2.37
CA VAL A 55 13.29 -13.64 -1.03
C VAL A 55 14.19 -12.65 -0.31
N ASP A 56 13.60 -11.55 0.13
CA ASP A 56 14.29 -10.51 0.90
C ASP A 56 13.58 -10.38 2.25
N GLU A 57 14.04 -11.18 3.21
CA GLU A 57 13.42 -11.22 4.54
C GLU A 57 13.55 -9.89 5.26
N ASP A 58 14.63 -9.16 5.05
CA ASP A 58 14.82 -7.84 5.67
C ASP A 58 13.79 -6.85 5.16
N LEU A 59 13.54 -6.86 3.84
CA LEU A 59 12.53 -6.01 3.23
C LEU A 59 11.13 -6.40 3.73
N ASP A 60 10.81 -7.68 3.72
CA ASP A 60 9.50 -8.18 4.14
C ASP A 60 9.25 -7.83 5.60
N ASN A 61 10.22 -8.04 6.47
CA ASN A 61 10.13 -7.71 7.90
C ASN A 61 10.02 -6.22 8.12
N PHE A 62 10.73 -5.42 7.35
CA PHE A 62 10.63 -3.95 7.42
C PHE A 62 9.18 -3.50 7.16
N VAL A 63 8.57 -4.01 6.08
CA VAL A 63 7.20 -3.65 5.73
C VAL A 63 6.22 -4.10 6.81
N MET A 64 6.32 -5.34 7.25
CA MET A 64 5.40 -5.88 8.24
C MET A 64 5.53 -5.15 9.58
N ASN A 65 6.76 -4.86 10.03
CA ASN A 65 6.98 -4.12 11.27
C ASN A 65 6.49 -2.69 11.18
N ALA A 66 6.68 -2.04 10.03
CA ALA A 66 6.17 -0.69 9.83
C ALA A 66 4.64 -0.64 9.87
N LEU A 67 3.99 -1.64 9.31
CA LEU A 67 2.52 -1.74 9.36
C LEU A 67 2.03 -1.96 10.80
N ARG A 68 2.67 -2.87 11.53
CA ARG A 68 2.28 -3.18 12.93
C ARG A 68 2.47 -1.99 13.86
N SER A 69 3.58 -1.26 13.70
CA SER A 69 3.91 -0.11 14.54
C SER A 69 3.30 1.19 14.04
N LYS A 70 2.59 1.15 12.90
CA LYS A 70 2.02 2.33 12.24
C LYS A 70 3.08 3.37 11.90
N SER A 71 4.29 2.91 11.54
CA SER A 71 5.40 3.78 11.14
C SER A 71 5.26 4.18 9.68
N TYR A 72 4.26 5.00 9.38
CA TYR A 72 3.92 5.38 8.01
C TYR A 72 5.02 6.20 7.35
N ASP A 73 5.75 7.01 8.12
CA ASP A 73 6.89 7.76 7.60
C ASP A 73 7.97 6.82 7.06
N ALA A 74 8.19 5.69 7.75
CA ALA A 74 9.14 4.68 7.29
C ALA A 74 8.69 4.08 5.94
N LEU A 75 7.41 3.77 5.80
CA LEU A 75 6.86 3.27 4.54
C LEU A 75 7.00 4.31 3.42
N CYS A 76 6.70 5.56 3.71
CA CYS A 76 6.77 6.65 2.73
C CYS A 76 8.20 6.96 2.30
N SER A 77 9.18 6.59 3.11
CA SER A 77 10.59 6.87 2.88
C SER A 77 11.37 5.66 2.35
N MET A 78 10.69 4.59 1.94
CA MET A 78 11.35 3.39 1.43
C MET A 78 12.21 3.71 0.22
N PRO A 79 13.43 3.13 0.14
CA PRO A 79 14.30 3.34 -1.02
C PRO A 79 13.66 2.79 -2.30
N LEU A 80 13.65 3.60 -3.36
CA LEU A 80 13.06 3.20 -4.64
C LEU A 80 13.78 2.00 -5.25
N ASN A 81 15.09 1.84 -4.98
CA ASN A 81 15.86 0.72 -5.52
C ASN A 81 15.45 -0.63 -4.93
N LYS A 82 14.68 -0.66 -3.85
CA LYS A 82 14.11 -1.88 -3.28
C LYS A 82 12.75 -2.24 -3.89
N LEU A 83 12.12 -1.31 -4.59
CA LEU A 83 10.78 -1.46 -5.13
C LEU A 83 10.81 -1.67 -6.64
N ASN A 84 11.66 -2.58 -7.09
CA ASN A 84 11.83 -2.91 -8.50
C ASN A 84 11.24 -4.28 -8.80
N SER A 85 10.89 -4.49 -10.08
CA SER A 85 10.40 -5.77 -10.56
C SER A 85 9.19 -6.25 -9.72
N GLY A 86 9.19 -7.51 -9.28
CA GLY A 86 8.08 -8.04 -8.47
C GLY A 86 7.90 -7.33 -7.13
N ASN A 87 8.98 -6.87 -6.50
CA ASN A 87 8.92 -6.15 -5.23
C ASN A 87 8.17 -4.82 -5.36
N SER A 88 8.00 -4.32 -6.56
CA SER A 88 7.28 -3.08 -6.83
C SER A 88 5.82 -3.13 -6.36
N GLU A 89 5.25 -4.32 -6.23
CA GLU A 89 3.87 -4.50 -5.75
C GLU A 89 3.69 -4.13 -4.27
N ILE A 90 4.77 -3.93 -3.52
CA ILE A 90 4.72 -3.37 -2.17
C ILE A 90 3.99 -2.02 -2.17
N ARG A 91 4.02 -1.29 -3.28
CA ARG A 91 3.27 -0.05 -3.45
C ARG A 91 1.77 -0.23 -3.20
N ASN A 92 1.22 -1.37 -3.58
CA ASN A 92 -0.20 -1.67 -3.31
C ASN A 92 -0.45 -1.78 -1.80
N TRP A 93 0.47 -2.37 -1.06
CA TRP A 93 0.39 -2.49 0.39
C TRP A 93 0.50 -1.12 1.06
N ILE A 94 1.35 -0.24 0.55
CA ILE A 94 1.50 1.12 1.07
C ILE A 94 0.21 1.91 0.85
N CYS A 95 -0.40 1.77 -0.32
CA CYS A 95 -1.68 2.40 -0.61
C CYS A 95 -2.78 1.89 0.36
N MET A 96 -2.83 0.59 0.58
CA MET A 96 -3.76 0.00 1.55
C MET A 96 -3.51 0.56 2.96
N ALA A 97 -2.25 0.71 3.36
CA ALA A 97 -1.91 1.28 4.66
C ALA A 97 -2.47 2.69 4.82
N GLY A 98 -2.40 3.51 3.77
CA GLY A 98 -2.99 4.84 3.77
C GLY A 98 -4.50 4.82 3.90
N ALA A 99 -5.15 3.90 3.19
CA ALA A 99 -6.60 3.74 3.25
C ALA A 99 -7.08 3.21 4.62
N CYS A 100 -6.24 2.44 5.29
CA CYS A 100 -6.55 1.84 6.58
C CYS A 100 -5.88 2.54 7.77
N GLU A 101 -5.39 3.75 7.57
CA GLU A 101 -4.78 4.54 8.63
C GLU A 101 -5.74 4.70 9.81
N GLY A 102 -5.25 4.40 11.01
CA GLY A 102 -6.07 4.44 12.21
C GLY A 102 -6.70 3.11 12.61
N LEU A 103 -6.65 2.11 11.73
CA LEU A 103 -7.09 0.75 12.06
C LEU A 103 -5.90 -0.04 12.62
N ASP A 104 -6.20 -1.03 13.46
CA ASP A 104 -5.16 -1.87 14.06
C ASP A 104 -4.92 -3.12 13.22
N LEU A 105 -3.66 -3.48 13.06
CA LEU A 105 -3.26 -4.73 12.42
C LEU A 105 -3.42 -5.87 13.43
N GLN A 106 -4.11 -6.90 13.01
CA GLN A 106 -4.30 -8.11 13.82
C GLN A 106 -3.46 -9.27 13.31
#